data_63b052d2454bfa1fb5fb316d653630b3
#
_entry.id   63b052d2454bfa1fb5fb316d653630b3
#
_cell.length_a   1.000
_cell.length_b   1.000
_cell.length_c   1.000
_cell.angle_alpha   90.00
_cell.angle_beta   90.00
_cell.angle_gamma   90.00
#
_symmetry.space_group_name_H-M   'P 1'
#
loop_
_entity.id
_entity.type
_entity.pdbx_description
1 polymer ?
#
loop_
_entity_poly.entity_id
_entity_poly.type
_entity_poly.pdbx_seq_one_letter_code
_entity_poly.pdbx_strand_id
1 'polypeptide(L)'
;MERCDILVIGGGAAGISAAKPAANAGAEVLLVDNRPFLGGILPQCLHRGFADGKNGPETVTALLADFPDCVRCLPATTALEISAQRKALLAGKNIGRTYVAFDQLILAAGSYEIPAGALDIFGTRPEGVYTAGQMQEMLNLRGIVPPGPVVILGSGDLGLIMAAHLAACGISVILIEQRVTCGGLWRNQRCLASPFVKLICQTTITEICGEKRIENVLLENGEIIPCRTLLIAVGLKPEQTLIENLGAADWLHLCGNCRRIQPMLETVVLDGAEAGENACRKWRGSE
;
A
#
# COMPACT_ATOMS: atom_id res chain seq x y z
N MET A 1 -10.37 -22.02 -21.38
CA MET A 1 -9.61 -21.54 -20.20
C MET A 1 -8.44 -20.77 -20.78
N GLU A 2 -8.28 -19.56 -20.33
CA GLU A 2 -7.21 -18.66 -20.75
C GLU A 2 -5.87 -19.15 -20.14
N ARG A 3 -4.73 -18.89 -20.81
CA ARG A 3 -3.40 -19.28 -20.34
C ARG A 3 -2.42 -18.12 -20.55
N CYS A 4 -1.39 -18.06 -19.73
CA CYS A 4 -0.19 -17.24 -19.92
C CYS A 4 1.03 -18.01 -19.36
N ASP A 5 2.22 -17.62 -19.74
CA ASP A 5 3.45 -18.21 -19.20
C ASP A 5 3.70 -17.67 -17.78
N ILE A 6 3.60 -16.35 -17.63
CA ILE A 6 3.85 -15.67 -16.35
C ILE A 6 2.67 -14.79 -15.99
N LEU A 7 2.02 -15.11 -14.85
CA LEU A 7 0.98 -14.29 -14.27
C LEU A 7 1.60 -13.37 -13.20
N VAL A 8 1.40 -12.06 -13.33
CA VAL A 8 1.80 -11.06 -12.33
C VAL A 8 0.55 -10.51 -11.64
N ILE A 9 0.44 -10.68 -10.33
CA ILE A 9 -0.67 -10.14 -9.53
C ILE A 9 -0.20 -8.93 -8.74
N GLY A 10 -0.75 -7.77 -9.10
CA GLY A 10 -0.42 -6.45 -8.57
C GLY A 10 0.40 -5.61 -9.54
N GLY A 11 -0.17 -4.52 -10.02
CA GLY A 11 0.43 -3.56 -10.95
C GLY A 11 1.07 -2.36 -10.27
N GLY A 12 1.58 -2.53 -9.04
CA GLY A 12 2.40 -1.55 -8.34
C GLY A 12 3.84 -1.52 -8.86
N ALA A 13 4.71 -0.76 -8.18
CA ALA A 13 6.11 -0.63 -8.62
C ALA A 13 6.83 -1.98 -8.77
N ALA A 14 6.64 -2.91 -7.82
CA ALA A 14 7.25 -4.25 -7.90
C ALA A 14 6.73 -5.04 -9.09
N GLY A 15 5.39 -5.08 -9.31
CA GLY A 15 4.80 -5.85 -10.41
C GLY A 15 5.13 -5.29 -11.78
N ILE A 16 5.13 -3.98 -11.96
CA ILE A 16 5.59 -3.32 -13.20
C ILE A 16 7.04 -3.70 -13.48
N SER A 17 7.90 -3.64 -12.46
CA SER A 17 9.31 -3.97 -12.59
C SER A 17 9.55 -5.46 -12.83
N ALA A 18 8.68 -6.35 -12.31
CA ALA A 18 8.76 -7.78 -12.55
C ALA A 18 8.29 -8.19 -13.96
N ALA A 19 7.28 -7.51 -14.49
CA ALA A 19 6.75 -7.81 -15.81
C ALA A 19 7.73 -7.51 -16.95
N LYS A 20 8.58 -6.48 -16.80
CA LYS A 20 9.54 -6.06 -17.82
C LYS A 20 10.54 -7.15 -18.23
N PRO A 21 11.37 -7.71 -17.32
CA PRO A 21 12.32 -8.76 -17.70
C PRO A 21 11.62 -10.01 -18.20
N ALA A 22 10.44 -10.32 -17.69
CA ALA A 22 9.63 -11.45 -18.14
C ALA A 22 9.22 -11.30 -19.62
N ALA A 23 8.65 -10.16 -19.98
CA ALA A 23 8.24 -9.86 -21.36
C ALA A 23 9.43 -9.74 -22.30
N ASN A 24 10.51 -9.09 -21.88
CA ASN A 24 11.74 -8.98 -22.67
C ASN A 24 12.42 -10.34 -22.94
N ALA A 25 12.16 -11.33 -22.09
CA ALA A 25 12.61 -12.70 -22.31
C ALA A 25 11.73 -13.50 -23.29
N GLY A 26 10.63 -12.92 -23.77
CA GLY A 26 9.71 -13.53 -24.72
C GLY A 26 8.55 -14.31 -24.10
N ALA A 27 8.36 -14.26 -22.77
CA ALA A 27 7.23 -14.89 -22.11
C ALA A 27 5.92 -14.16 -22.39
N GLU A 28 4.82 -14.89 -22.50
CA GLU A 28 3.47 -14.32 -22.51
C GLU A 28 3.10 -13.89 -21.08
N VAL A 29 3.18 -12.58 -20.82
CA VAL A 29 2.96 -12.01 -19.49
C VAL A 29 1.55 -11.43 -19.39
N LEU A 30 0.80 -11.87 -18.36
CA LEU A 30 -0.45 -11.28 -17.95
C LEU A 30 -0.27 -10.57 -16.60
N LEU A 31 -0.46 -9.24 -16.58
CA LEU A 31 -0.43 -8.43 -15.37
C LEU A 31 -1.85 -8.02 -14.98
N VAL A 32 -2.26 -8.34 -13.76
CA VAL A 32 -3.58 -7.98 -13.23
C VAL A 32 -3.45 -7.05 -12.03
N ASP A 33 -4.35 -6.05 -11.93
CA ASP A 33 -4.43 -5.14 -10.79
C ASP A 33 -5.89 -4.84 -10.46
N ASN A 34 -6.23 -4.80 -9.18
CA ASN A 34 -7.58 -4.50 -8.71
C ASN A 34 -7.94 -3.02 -8.88
N ARG A 35 -6.96 -2.12 -9.01
CA ARG A 35 -7.17 -0.71 -9.32
C ARG A 35 -7.41 -0.51 -10.83
N PRO A 36 -8.11 0.55 -11.21
CA PRO A 36 -8.38 0.85 -12.63
C PRO A 36 -7.15 1.39 -13.38
N PHE A 37 -6.01 1.52 -12.71
CA PHE A 37 -4.75 2.05 -13.24
C PHE A 37 -3.56 1.33 -12.61
N LEU A 38 -2.44 1.30 -13.31
CA LEU A 38 -1.17 0.80 -12.79
C LEU A 38 -0.49 1.83 -11.89
N GLY A 39 0.47 1.37 -11.09
CA GLY A 39 1.24 2.19 -10.16
C GLY A 39 0.96 1.91 -8.67
N GLY A 40 -0.03 1.06 -8.37
CA GLY A 40 -0.39 0.70 -7.00
C GLY A 40 -0.76 1.94 -6.18
N ILE A 41 -0.05 2.19 -5.06
CA ILE A 41 -0.30 3.35 -4.19
C ILE A 41 0.39 4.64 -4.67
N LEU A 42 1.32 4.57 -5.61
CA LEU A 42 2.10 5.75 -6.05
C LEU A 42 1.23 6.91 -6.56
N PRO A 43 0.15 6.70 -7.33
CA PRO A 43 -0.69 7.80 -7.79
C PRO A 43 -1.26 8.70 -6.68
N GLN A 44 -1.45 8.18 -5.47
CA GLN A 44 -1.91 8.96 -4.32
C GLN A 44 -0.79 9.64 -3.54
N CYS A 45 0.48 9.34 -3.83
CA CYS A 45 1.64 9.87 -3.11
C CYS A 45 2.13 11.18 -3.73
N LEU A 46 1.56 12.32 -3.34
CA LEU A 46 1.89 13.62 -3.91
C LEU A 46 3.13 14.29 -3.27
N HIS A 47 3.63 13.76 -2.16
CA HIS A 47 4.86 14.25 -1.54
C HIS A 47 6.09 13.95 -2.41
N ARG A 48 7.07 14.85 -2.38
CA ARG A 48 8.36 14.68 -3.07
C ARG A 48 9.33 13.94 -2.16
N GLY A 49 9.34 12.62 -2.25
CA GLY A 49 10.17 11.76 -1.39
C GLY A 49 10.77 10.56 -2.11
N PHE A 50 10.48 10.42 -3.41
CA PHE A 50 11.01 9.35 -4.26
C PHE A 50 12.29 9.76 -4.97
N ALA A 51 12.91 8.82 -5.71
CA ALA A 51 14.14 9.04 -6.44
C ALA A 51 14.09 10.34 -7.28
N ASP A 52 15.19 11.07 -7.30
CA ASP A 52 15.34 12.36 -8.01
C ASP A 52 14.35 13.45 -7.56
N GLY A 53 13.79 13.34 -6.33
CA GLY A 53 12.82 14.31 -5.81
C GLY A 53 11.46 14.25 -6.50
N LYS A 54 11.15 13.15 -7.18
CA LYS A 54 9.86 12.91 -7.83
C LYS A 54 8.74 12.69 -6.80
N ASN A 55 7.51 12.98 -7.21
CA ASN A 55 6.32 12.51 -6.54
C ASN A 55 5.86 11.14 -7.10
N GLY A 56 4.80 10.57 -6.53
CA GLY A 56 4.30 9.27 -6.95
C GLY A 56 3.84 9.21 -8.41
N PRO A 57 2.99 10.13 -8.92
CA PRO A 57 2.59 10.18 -10.33
C PRO A 57 3.77 10.29 -11.30
N GLU A 58 4.74 11.16 -11.03
CA GLU A 58 5.96 11.30 -11.83
C GLU A 58 6.78 9.99 -11.83
N THR A 59 6.79 9.28 -10.72
CA THR A 59 7.46 7.99 -10.57
C THR A 59 6.75 6.90 -11.38
N VAL A 60 5.41 6.85 -11.37
CA VAL A 60 4.65 5.90 -12.21
C VAL A 60 4.95 6.14 -13.68
N THR A 61 4.94 7.41 -14.12
CA THR A 61 5.30 7.78 -15.50
C THR A 61 6.69 7.26 -15.88
N ALA A 62 7.67 7.43 -14.99
CA ALA A 62 9.02 6.93 -15.22
C ALA A 62 9.09 5.37 -15.24
N LEU A 63 8.33 4.69 -14.39
CA LEU A 63 8.25 3.23 -14.39
C LEU A 63 7.60 2.66 -15.64
N LEU A 64 6.70 3.39 -16.27
CA LEU A 64 5.97 2.97 -17.47
C LEU A 64 6.61 3.44 -18.79
N ALA A 65 7.64 4.30 -18.76
CA ALA A 65 8.23 4.88 -19.94
C ALA A 65 8.79 3.83 -20.93
N ASP A 66 9.33 2.72 -20.42
CA ASP A 66 9.89 1.61 -21.18
C ASP A 66 9.14 0.29 -20.90
N PHE A 67 7.84 0.39 -20.54
CA PHE A 67 7.02 -0.78 -20.27
C PHE A 67 6.66 -1.50 -21.58
N PRO A 68 6.93 -2.81 -21.71
CA PRO A 68 6.75 -3.52 -22.97
C PRO A 68 5.27 -3.59 -23.40
N ASP A 69 4.96 -3.21 -24.64
CA ASP A 69 3.61 -3.25 -25.21
C ASP A 69 3.03 -4.66 -25.30
N CYS A 70 3.88 -5.69 -25.30
CA CYS A 70 3.46 -7.09 -25.35
C CYS A 70 2.92 -7.61 -24.00
N VAL A 71 3.08 -6.88 -22.89
CA VAL A 71 2.48 -7.26 -21.62
C VAL A 71 0.99 -6.98 -21.66
N ARG A 72 0.20 -8.03 -21.51
CA ARG A 72 -1.25 -7.89 -21.41
C ARG A 72 -1.65 -7.44 -20.02
N CYS A 73 -2.23 -6.24 -19.90
CA CYS A 73 -2.66 -5.68 -18.63
C CYS A 73 -4.18 -5.78 -18.46
N LEU A 74 -4.62 -6.24 -17.29
CA LEU A 74 -6.02 -6.28 -16.86
C LEU A 74 -6.20 -5.43 -15.60
N PRO A 75 -6.35 -4.11 -15.73
CA PRO A 75 -6.73 -3.25 -14.60
C PRO A 75 -8.18 -3.52 -14.18
N ALA A 76 -8.57 -3.04 -12.99
CA ALA A 76 -9.88 -3.28 -12.37
C ALA A 76 -10.26 -4.77 -12.33
N THR A 77 -9.25 -5.63 -12.12
CA THR A 77 -9.39 -7.09 -12.07
C THR A 77 -8.76 -7.62 -10.78
N THR A 78 -9.56 -8.31 -9.99
CA THR A 78 -9.14 -8.89 -8.71
C THR A 78 -8.84 -10.37 -8.86
N ALA A 79 -7.68 -10.81 -8.38
CA ALA A 79 -7.40 -12.22 -8.19
C ALA A 79 -8.10 -12.68 -6.90
N LEU A 80 -8.99 -13.67 -7.01
CA LEU A 80 -9.79 -14.17 -5.90
C LEU A 80 -9.23 -15.44 -5.27
N GLU A 81 -8.57 -16.26 -6.09
CA GLU A 81 -8.07 -17.58 -5.67
C GLU A 81 -6.86 -17.97 -6.51
N ILE A 82 -5.93 -18.66 -5.89
CA ILE A 82 -4.81 -19.32 -6.56
C ILE A 82 -4.78 -20.78 -6.07
N SER A 83 -4.74 -21.72 -7.04
CA SER A 83 -4.69 -23.14 -6.74
C SER A 83 -3.29 -23.72 -6.96
N ALA A 84 -3.00 -24.83 -6.26
CA ALA A 84 -1.78 -25.60 -6.44
C ALA A 84 -1.62 -26.18 -7.87
N GLN A 85 -2.73 -26.25 -8.65
CA GLN A 85 -2.72 -26.68 -10.04
C GLN A 85 -2.36 -25.55 -11.02
N ARG A 86 -1.74 -24.47 -10.54
CA ARG A 86 -1.32 -23.30 -11.32
C ARG A 86 -2.49 -22.65 -12.08
N LYS A 87 -3.59 -22.43 -11.38
CA LYS A 87 -4.78 -21.71 -11.88
C LYS A 87 -5.11 -20.56 -10.95
N ALA A 88 -5.42 -19.41 -11.50
CA ALA A 88 -5.94 -18.25 -10.78
C ALA A 88 -7.39 -18.02 -11.20
N LEU A 89 -8.26 -17.75 -10.22
CA LEU A 89 -9.60 -17.23 -10.47
C LEU A 89 -9.52 -15.71 -10.44
N LEU A 90 -9.79 -15.08 -11.57
CA LEU A 90 -9.83 -13.63 -11.74
C LEU A 90 -11.29 -13.16 -11.83
N ALA A 91 -11.57 -11.97 -11.30
CA ALA A 91 -12.87 -11.31 -11.43
C ALA A 91 -12.68 -9.84 -11.78
N GLY A 92 -13.36 -9.39 -12.84
CA GLY A 92 -13.32 -8.00 -13.28
C GLY A 92 -14.53 -7.66 -14.15
N LYS A 93 -14.85 -6.36 -14.23
CA LYS A 93 -16.04 -5.90 -14.99
C LYS A 93 -16.03 -6.37 -16.45
N ASN A 94 -14.84 -6.41 -17.07
CA ASN A 94 -14.70 -6.71 -18.49
C ASN A 94 -14.52 -8.20 -18.79
N ILE A 95 -14.14 -9.01 -17.79
CA ILE A 95 -13.84 -10.43 -17.97
C ILE A 95 -14.81 -11.36 -17.21
N GLY A 96 -15.69 -10.79 -16.39
CA GLY A 96 -16.53 -11.58 -15.47
C GLY A 96 -15.66 -12.35 -14.47
N ARG A 97 -16.03 -13.62 -14.22
CA ARG A 97 -15.23 -14.59 -13.44
C ARG A 97 -14.57 -15.56 -14.42
N THR A 98 -13.27 -15.55 -14.48
CA THR A 98 -12.49 -16.32 -15.45
C THR A 98 -11.32 -17.03 -14.77
N TYR A 99 -11.11 -18.31 -15.09
CA TYR A 99 -9.90 -19.04 -14.71
C TYR A 99 -8.81 -18.84 -15.75
N VAL A 100 -7.62 -18.48 -15.25
CA VAL A 100 -6.39 -18.38 -16.03
C VAL A 100 -5.39 -19.42 -15.55
N ALA A 101 -4.86 -20.23 -16.46
CA ALA A 101 -3.74 -21.11 -16.16
C ALA A 101 -2.41 -20.37 -16.40
N PHE A 102 -1.40 -20.68 -15.62
CA PHE A 102 -0.07 -20.07 -15.72
C PHE A 102 1.04 -21.10 -15.45
N ASP A 103 2.25 -20.82 -15.91
CA ASP A 103 3.41 -21.65 -15.60
C ASP A 103 4.17 -21.10 -14.38
N GLN A 104 4.30 -19.77 -14.29
CA GLN A 104 4.90 -19.08 -13.16
C GLN A 104 3.97 -17.99 -12.64
N LEU A 105 4.00 -17.75 -11.33
CA LEU A 105 3.24 -16.70 -10.67
C LEU A 105 4.17 -15.73 -9.95
N ILE A 106 4.02 -14.45 -10.21
CA ILE A 106 4.66 -13.38 -9.45
C ILE A 106 3.58 -12.68 -8.63
N LEU A 107 3.66 -12.78 -7.30
CA LEU A 107 2.78 -12.06 -6.40
C LEU A 107 3.45 -10.75 -5.96
N ALA A 108 2.89 -9.64 -6.39
CA ALA A 108 3.32 -8.27 -6.12
C ALA A 108 2.18 -7.45 -5.47
N ALA A 109 1.35 -8.10 -4.63
CA ALA A 109 0.12 -7.54 -4.05
C ALA A 109 0.35 -6.39 -3.05
N GLY A 110 1.62 -6.11 -2.70
CA GLY A 110 1.98 -5.00 -1.83
C GLY A 110 1.71 -5.29 -0.35
N SER A 111 1.08 -4.35 0.33
CA SER A 111 0.83 -4.41 1.77
C SER A 111 -0.47 -3.72 2.12
N TYR A 112 -1.00 -4.05 3.29
CA TYR A 112 -2.12 -3.35 3.90
C TYR A 112 -1.71 -2.69 5.20
N GLU A 113 -2.41 -1.61 5.54
CA GLU A 113 -2.21 -0.89 6.80
C GLU A 113 -2.92 -1.61 7.94
N ILE A 114 -2.34 -1.59 9.13
CA ILE A 114 -2.96 -2.11 10.34
C ILE A 114 -4.17 -1.22 10.68
N PRO A 115 -5.42 -1.74 10.63
CA PRO A 115 -6.61 -0.95 10.94
C PRO A 115 -6.82 -0.82 12.45
N ALA A 116 -7.63 0.15 12.89
CA ALA A 116 -7.96 0.34 14.30
C ALA A 116 -8.53 -0.92 14.97
N GLY A 117 -9.29 -1.74 14.23
CA GLY A 117 -9.86 -3.00 14.74
C GLY A 117 -8.86 -4.11 15.03
N ALA A 118 -7.59 -3.96 14.60
CA ALA A 118 -6.50 -4.89 14.89
C ALA A 118 -5.61 -4.41 16.05
N LEU A 119 -5.99 -3.32 16.72
CA LEU A 119 -5.29 -2.73 17.86
C LEU A 119 -6.13 -2.88 19.13
N ASP A 120 -5.45 -2.88 20.27
CA ASP A 120 -6.10 -2.94 21.59
C ASP A 120 -6.67 -1.56 21.98
N ILE A 121 -7.57 -1.04 21.12
CA ILE A 121 -8.28 0.21 21.31
C ILE A 121 -9.75 -0.10 21.56
N PHE A 122 -10.24 0.28 22.74
CA PHE A 122 -11.60 0.07 23.17
C PHE A 122 -12.55 1.18 22.68
N GLY A 123 -13.80 1.13 23.17
CA GLY A 123 -14.81 2.15 22.93
C GLY A 123 -15.69 1.85 21.72
N THR A 124 -16.22 2.91 21.13
CA THR A 124 -17.19 2.84 20.02
C THR A 124 -16.51 2.66 18.66
N ARG A 125 -17.32 2.44 17.62
CA ARG A 125 -16.83 2.35 16.23
C ARG A 125 -17.51 3.40 15.35
N PRO A 126 -17.27 4.71 15.64
CA PRO A 126 -17.93 5.81 14.95
C PRO A 126 -17.32 6.05 13.56
N GLU A 127 -18.01 6.83 12.73
CA GLU A 127 -17.40 7.40 11.52
C GLU A 127 -16.22 8.32 11.87
N GLY A 128 -15.29 8.48 10.90
CA GLY A 128 -14.15 9.39 11.04
C GLY A 128 -12.86 8.72 11.49
N VAL A 129 -12.85 7.38 11.56
CA VAL A 129 -11.63 6.58 11.82
C VAL A 129 -11.16 5.94 10.52
N TYR A 130 -9.94 6.24 10.09
CA TYR A 130 -9.35 5.79 8.84
C TYR A 130 -7.91 5.32 9.06
N THR A 131 -7.35 4.56 8.13
CA THR A 131 -5.91 4.44 8.03
C THR A 131 -5.31 5.68 7.34
N ALA A 132 -4.03 5.93 7.53
CA ALA A 132 -3.39 7.09 6.92
C ALA A 132 -3.39 7.02 5.39
N GLY A 133 -3.21 5.82 4.79
CA GLY A 133 -3.27 5.63 3.34
C GLY A 133 -4.68 5.77 2.77
N GLN A 134 -5.73 5.33 3.49
CA GLN A 134 -7.12 5.62 3.10
C GLN A 134 -7.37 7.13 3.03
N MET A 135 -6.92 7.87 4.04
CA MET A 135 -7.06 9.33 4.04
C MET A 135 -6.23 9.97 2.94
N GLN A 136 -5.03 9.47 2.67
CA GLN A 136 -4.21 9.95 1.57
C GLN A 136 -4.91 9.76 0.20
N GLU A 137 -5.55 8.63 -0.03
CA GLU A 137 -6.36 8.40 -1.23
C GLU A 137 -7.55 9.38 -1.31
N MET A 138 -8.31 9.52 -0.22
CA MET A 138 -9.46 10.44 -0.15
C MET A 138 -9.04 11.88 -0.46
N LEU A 139 -7.97 12.34 0.17
CA LEU A 139 -7.47 13.70 0.01
C LEU A 139 -6.89 13.95 -1.39
N ASN A 140 -6.01 13.05 -1.86
CA ASN A 140 -5.19 13.29 -3.04
C ASN A 140 -5.85 12.86 -4.37
N LEU A 141 -6.70 11.84 -4.34
CA LEU A 141 -7.38 11.37 -5.56
C LEU A 141 -8.83 11.83 -5.65
N ARG A 142 -9.48 12.11 -4.52
CA ARG A 142 -10.90 12.46 -4.49
C ARG A 142 -11.16 13.89 -4.03
N GLY A 143 -10.14 14.65 -3.58
CA GLY A 143 -10.27 16.01 -3.07
C GLY A 143 -11.11 16.12 -1.78
N ILE A 144 -11.24 15.02 -1.03
CA ILE A 144 -12.03 15.00 0.22
C ILE A 144 -11.13 15.40 1.38
N VAL A 145 -11.38 16.57 1.92
CA VAL A 145 -10.68 17.11 3.09
C VAL A 145 -11.41 16.67 4.37
N PRO A 146 -10.73 16.00 5.32
CA PRO A 146 -11.37 15.54 6.54
C PRO A 146 -11.70 16.73 7.47
N PRO A 147 -12.75 16.64 8.28
CA PRO A 147 -13.00 17.64 9.33
C PRO A 147 -11.94 17.51 10.43
N GLY A 148 -11.42 18.64 10.85
CA GLY A 148 -10.49 18.73 11.99
C GLY A 148 -11.18 19.06 13.32
N PRO A 149 -10.45 18.93 14.45
CA PRO A 149 -9.06 18.51 14.57
C PRO A 149 -8.84 17.05 14.18
N VAL A 150 -7.64 16.74 13.69
CA VAL A 150 -7.23 15.38 13.33
C VAL A 150 -6.23 14.84 14.33
N VAL A 151 -6.47 13.65 14.85
CA VAL A 151 -5.49 12.88 15.62
C VAL A 151 -4.87 11.82 14.70
N ILE A 152 -3.56 11.64 14.78
CA ILE A 152 -2.83 10.59 14.05
C ILE A 152 -2.11 9.71 15.07
N LEU A 153 -2.44 8.43 15.11
CA LEU A 153 -1.73 7.45 15.92
C LEU A 153 -0.54 6.88 15.13
N GLY A 154 0.65 7.17 15.60
CA GLY A 154 1.94 6.80 14.99
C GLY A 154 2.61 7.98 14.29
N SER A 155 3.89 8.20 14.62
CA SER A 155 4.78 9.23 14.04
C SER A 155 5.83 8.64 13.08
N GLY A 156 5.52 7.51 12.45
CA GLY A 156 6.30 6.98 11.32
C GLY A 156 6.19 7.87 10.09
N ASP A 157 6.90 7.54 9.01
CA ASP A 157 6.95 8.38 7.80
C ASP A 157 5.55 8.70 7.24
N LEU A 158 4.65 7.71 7.16
CA LEU A 158 3.31 7.93 6.66
C LEU A 158 2.50 8.89 7.55
N GLY A 159 2.58 8.73 8.88
CA GLY A 159 1.93 9.64 9.82
C GLY A 159 2.44 11.07 9.70
N LEU A 160 3.77 11.26 9.57
CA LEU A 160 4.39 12.58 9.39
C LEU A 160 4.04 13.22 8.04
N ILE A 161 4.01 12.43 6.96
CA ILE A 161 3.62 12.90 5.62
C ILE A 161 2.16 13.38 5.64
N MET A 162 1.27 12.60 6.29
CA MET A 162 -0.13 13.01 6.43
C MET A 162 -0.30 14.23 7.32
N ALA A 163 0.46 14.34 8.42
CA ALA A 163 0.47 15.52 9.27
C ALA A 163 0.90 16.77 8.50
N ALA A 164 1.97 16.68 7.69
CA ALA A 164 2.42 17.77 6.84
C ALA A 164 1.33 18.22 5.84
N HIS A 165 0.68 17.25 5.20
CA HIS A 165 -0.33 17.51 4.19
C HIS A 165 -1.59 18.18 4.80
N LEU A 166 -2.08 17.63 5.90
CA LEU A 166 -3.25 18.19 6.61
C LEU A 166 -2.96 19.58 7.16
N ALA A 167 -1.76 19.79 7.71
CA ALA A 167 -1.32 21.12 8.17
C ALA A 167 -1.27 22.14 7.04
N ALA A 168 -0.83 21.73 5.84
CA ALA A 168 -0.84 22.58 4.63
C ALA A 168 -2.27 22.93 4.19
N CYS A 169 -3.27 22.11 4.54
CA CYS A 169 -4.69 22.40 4.36
C CYS A 169 -5.28 23.27 5.49
N GLY A 170 -4.46 23.75 6.44
CA GLY A 170 -4.90 24.54 7.58
C GLY A 170 -5.58 23.76 8.70
N ILE A 171 -5.42 22.42 8.71
CA ILE A 171 -6.05 21.53 9.70
C ILE A 171 -5.09 21.32 10.87
N SER A 172 -5.61 21.48 12.10
CA SER A 172 -4.89 21.15 13.33
C SER A 172 -4.72 19.64 13.47
N VAL A 173 -3.49 19.21 13.70
CA VAL A 173 -3.08 17.80 13.80
C VAL A 173 -2.37 17.53 15.12
N ILE A 174 -2.74 16.44 15.78
CA ILE A 174 -2.06 15.93 16.97
C ILE A 174 -1.55 14.53 16.65
N LEU A 175 -0.23 14.37 16.62
CA LEU A 175 0.45 13.08 16.50
C LEU A 175 0.60 12.45 17.88
N ILE A 176 0.21 11.19 18.02
CA ILE A 176 0.39 10.38 19.23
C ILE A 176 1.44 9.31 18.93
N GLU A 177 2.47 9.25 19.75
CA GLU A 177 3.58 8.31 19.58
C GLU A 177 3.89 7.58 20.89
N GLN A 178 3.93 6.25 20.84
CA GLN A 178 4.21 5.42 22.00
C GLN A 178 5.69 5.51 22.44
N ARG A 179 6.59 5.72 21.50
CA ARG A 179 8.02 5.87 21.78
C ARG A 179 8.34 7.20 22.44
N VAL A 180 9.52 7.28 23.02
CA VAL A 180 10.05 8.50 23.66
C VAL A 180 10.27 9.63 22.64
N THR A 181 10.61 9.26 21.40
CA THR A 181 10.93 10.20 20.32
C THR A 181 10.09 9.95 19.09
N CYS A 182 9.94 10.99 18.27
CA CYS A 182 9.34 10.91 16.96
C CYS A 182 9.99 9.80 16.11
N GLY A 183 9.18 9.05 15.38
CA GLY A 183 9.62 8.10 14.36
C GLY A 183 9.87 8.76 13.02
N GLY A 184 10.04 7.93 12.00
CA GLY A 184 10.21 8.37 10.62
C GLY A 184 11.52 9.12 10.34
N LEU A 185 11.75 9.44 9.09
CA LEU A 185 12.95 10.10 8.62
C LEU A 185 12.96 11.58 9.02
N TRP A 186 14.13 12.13 9.33
CA TRP A 186 14.30 13.52 9.75
C TRP A 186 13.67 14.54 8.79
N ARG A 187 13.71 14.25 7.48
CA ARG A 187 13.10 15.11 6.46
C ARG A 187 11.58 15.24 6.63
N ASN A 188 10.91 14.18 7.07
CA ASN A 188 9.47 14.17 7.32
C ASN A 188 9.11 14.80 8.68
N GLN A 189 10.04 14.79 9.65
CA GLN A 189 9.86 15.43 10.95
C GLN A 189 9.80 16.97 10.85
N ARG A 190 10.18 17.57 9.71
CA ARG A 190 10.05 19.01 9.49
C ARG A 190 8.62 19.52 9.67
N CYS A 191 7.60 18.67 9.50
CA CYS A 191 6.21 19.06 9.75
C CYS A 191 5.96 19.48 11.19
N LEU A 192 6.78 19.04 12.15
CA LEU A 192 6.69 19.40 13.57
C LEU A 192 6.99 20.90 13.83
N ALA A 193 7.62 21.59 12.89
CA ALA A 193 7.82 23.04 12.96
C ALA A 193 6.55 23.85 12.60
N SER A 194 5.52 23.19 12.07
CA SER A 194 4.25 23.84 11.76
C SER A 194 3.46 24.13 13.02
N PRO A 195 2.86 25.34 13.17
CA PRO A 195 1.98 25.65 14.29
C PRO A 195 0.70 24.81 14.33
N PHE A 196 0.37 24.14 13.23
CA PHE A 196 -0.78 23.24 13.13
C PHE A 196 -0.46 21.80 13.59
N VAL A 197 0.79 21.46 13.88
CA VAL A 197 1.19 20.09 14.25
C VAL A 197 1.72 20.05 15.67
N LYS A 198 1.10 19.24 16.52
CA LYS A 198 1.57 18.92 17.87
C LYS A 198 1.96 17.44 17.92
N LEU A 199 3.06 17.10 18.60
CA LEU A 199 3.46 15.74 18.89
C LEU A 199 3.38 15.47 20.39
N ILE A 200 2.75 14.35 20.76
CA ILE A 200 2.69 13.82 22.13
C ILE A 200 3.34 12.46 22.10
N CYS A 201 4.46 12.30 22.81
CA CYS A 201 5.20 11.05 22.91
C CYS A 201 4.90 10.30 24.22
N GLN A 202 5.37 9.06 24.31
CA GLN A 202 5.27 8.19 25.49
C GLN A 202 3.83 7.90 25.92
N THR A 203 2.93 7.81 24.96
CA THR A 203 1.54 7.46 25.21
C THR A 203 0.92 6.83 23.95
N THR A 204 -0.22 6.19 24.12
CA THR A 204 -1.02 5.63 23.04
C THR A 204 -2.50 5.89 23.26
N ILE A 205 -3.33 5.61 22.26
CA ILE A 205 -4.78 5.70 22.36
C ILE A 205 -5.29 4.39 22.94
N THR A 206 -6.08 4.48 24.00
CA THR A 206 -6.73 3.31 24.65
C THR A 206 -8.21 3.22 24.33
N GLU A 207 -8.86 4.34 24.01
CA GLU A 207 -10.29 4.34 23.71
C GLU A 207 -10.66 5.36 22.64
N ILE A 208 -11.62 5.00 21.79
CA ILE A 208 -12.25 5.87 20.79
C ILE A 208 -13.68 6.16 21.27
N CYS A 209 -14.02 7.44 21.38
CA CYS A 209 -15.33 7.89 21.86
C CYS A 209 -16.07 8.68 20.79
N GLY A 210 -17.36 8.45 20.70
CA GLY A 210 -18.28 9.15 19.81
C GLY A 210 -19.48 8.27 19.47
N GLU A 211 -20.60 8.87 19.16
CA GLU A 211 -21.84 8.15 18.84
C GLU A 211 -21.94 7.87 17.34
N LYS A 212 -22.19 8.86 16.52
CA LYS A 212 -22.24 8.75 15.06
C LYS A 212 -20.86 8.99 14.43
N ARG A 213 -20.16 9.95 14.96
CA ARG A 213 -18.82 10.32 14.50
C ARG A 213 -17.88 10.42 15.70
N ILE A 214 -16.58 10.21 15.47
CA ILE A 214 -15.58 10.39 16.52
C ILE A 214 -15.63 11.81 17.08
N GLU A 215 -15.60 11.90 18.40
CA GLU A 215 -15.63 13.15 19.17
C GLU A 215 -14.34 13.38 19.93
N ASN A 216 -13.74 12.31 20.45
CA ASN A 216 -12.46 12.36 21.14
C ASN A 216 -11.81 10.97 21.20
N VAL A 217 -10.55 10.96 21.63
CA VAL A 217 -9.80 9.75 22.00
C VAL A 217 -9.29 9.90 23.42
N LEU A 218 -9.26 8.80 24.18
CA LEU A 218 -8.64 8.70 25.49
C LEU A 218 -7.24 8.13 25.33
N LEU A 219 -6.26 8.79 25.93
CA LEU A 219 -4.87 8.33 25.98
C LEU A 219 -4.63 7.46 27.21
N GLU A 220 -3.57 6.65 27.18
CA GLU A 220 -3.14 5.78 28.28
C GLU A 220 -2.84 6.57 29.57
N ASN A 221 -2.39 7.81 29.46
CA ASN A 221 -2.13 8.71 30.59
C ASN A 221 -3.40 9.36 31.16
N GLY A 222 -4.59 9.03 30.64
CA GLY A 222 -5.87 9.60 31.07
C GLY A 222 -6.26 10.91 30.39
N GLU A 223 -5.42 11.46 29.50
CA GLU A 223 -5.73 12.68 28.76
C GLU A 223 -6.80 12.40 27.69
N ILE A 224 -7.79 13.28 27.58
CA ILE A 224 -8.83 13.24 26.55
C ILE A 224 -8.49 14.26 25.48
N ILE A 225 -8.36 13.79 24.23
CA ILE A 225 -8.05 14.63 23.08
C ILE A 225 -9.27 14.73 22.17
N PRO A 226 -9.93 15.90 22.09
CA PRO A 226 -11.01 16.12 21.15
C PRO A 226 -10.54 16.02 19.70
N CYS A 227 -11.29 15.29 18.86
CA CYS A 227 -11.01 15.20 17.44
C CYS A 227 -12.27 14.89 16.62
N ARG A 228 -12.22 15.19 15.34
CA ARG A 228 -13.29 14.87 14.37
C ARG A 228 -12.85 13.83 13.36
N THR A 229 -11.56 13.50 13.36
CA THR A 229 -10.96 12.46 12.51
C THR A 229 -9.78 11.83 13.26
N LEU A 230 -9.69 10.49 13.19
CA LEU A 230 -8.56 9.71 13.68
C LEU A 230 -7.92 8.96 12.52
N LEU A 231 -6.60 9.11 12.36
CA LEU A 231 -5.82 8.33 11.40
C LEU A 231 -4.94 7.33 12.13
N ILE A 232 -4.96 6.09 11.67
CA ILE A 232 -4.10 5.01 12.16
C ILE A 232 -2.89 4.90 11.22
N ALA A 233 -1.69 5.09 11.75
CA ALA A 233 -0.42 5.09 11.02
C ALA A 233 0.66 4.25 11.74
N VAL A 234 0.26 3.09 12.29
CA VAL A 234 1.11 2.28 13.18
C VAL A 234 1.91 1.20 12.46
N GLY A 235 1.76 1.07 11.15
CA GLY A 235 2.55 0.13 10.35
C GLY A 235 1.79 -0.55 9.23
N LEU A 236 2.54 -1.38 8.49
CA LEU A 236 2.09 -2.14 7.33
C LEU A 236 2.32 -3.63 7.58
N LYS A 237 1.48 -4.47 6.98
CA LYS A 237 1.69 -5.93 6.91
C LYS A 237 1.73 -6.36 5.45
N PRO A 238 2.58 -7.32 5.07
CA PRO A 238 2.58 -7.93 3.73
C PRO A 238 1.20 -8.49 3.36
N GLU A 239 0.77 -8.26 2.11
CA GLU A 239 -0.48 -8.82 1.59
C GLU A 239 -0.21 -10.19 0.96
N GLN A 240 -0.51 -11.25 1.69
CA GLN A 240 -0.27 -12.64 1.31
C GLN A 240 -1.53 -13.52 1.39
N THR A 241 -2.69 -12.94 1.59
CA THR A 241 -3.96 -13.66 1.78
C THR A 241 -4.24 -14.68 0.67
N LEU A 242 -3.89 -14.34 -0.58
CA LEU A 242 -4.08 -15.22 -1.75
C LEU A 242 -3.26 -16.52 -1.68
N ILE A 243 -2.21 -16.56 -0.88
CA ILE A 243 -1.28 -17.70 -0.81
C ILE A 243 -1.18 -18.35 0.57
N GLU A 244 -1.95 -17.90 1.55
CA GLU A 244 -1.91 -18.41 2.94
C GLU A 244 -2.08 -19.94 3.02
N ASN A 245 -2.88 -20.52 2.11
CA ASN A 245 -3.16 -21.96 2.06
C ASN A 245 -2.30 -22.70 1.02
N LEU A 246 -1.39 -21.99 0.35
CA LEU A 246 -0.44 -22.61 -0.60
C LEU A 246 0.85 -22.92 0.15
N GLY A 247 1.27 -24.16 0.11
CA GLY A 247 2.63 -24.53 0.55
C GLY A 247 3.71 -23.87 -0.30
N ALA A 248 4.97 -24.09 0.05
CA ALA A 248 6.10 -23.69 -0.77
C ALA A 248 5.99 -24.27 -2.18
N ALA A 249 6.08 -23.43 -3.21
CA ALA A 249 5.96 -23.83 -4.60
C ALA A 249 7.08 -23.16 -5.41
N ASP A 250 7.71 -23.95 -6.28
CA ASP A 250 8.83 -23.50 -7.13
C ASP A 250 8.40 -22.53 -8.24
N TRP A 251 7.11 -22.51 -8.55
CA TRP A 251 6.47 -21.62 -9.52
C TRP A 251 5.94 -20.30 -8.91
N LEU A 252 6.07 -20.10 -7.58
CA LEU A 252 5.60 -18.92 -6.88
C LEU A 252 6.76 -18.00 -6.49
N HIS A 253 6.71 -16.75 -6.95
CA HIS A 253 7.69 -15.70 -6.69
C HIS A 253 7.02 -14.53 -5.99
N LEU A 254 7.50 -14.14 -4.81
CA LEU A 254 7.01 -12.97 -4.10
C LEU A 254 7.97 -11.81 -4.28
N CYS A 255 7.45 -10.60 -4.48
CA CYS A 255 8.28 -9.40 -4.57
C CYS A 255 7.60 -8.15 -3.98
N GLY A 256 8.42 -7.15 -3.68
CA GLY A 256 7.98 -5.91 -3.07
C GLY A 256 7.44 -6.10 -1.65
N ASN A 257 6.50 -5.25 -1.25
CA ASN A 257 5.98 -5.23 0.12
C ASN A 257 5.16 -6.47 0.49
N CYS A 258 4.67 -7.25 -0.47
CA CYS A 258 4.01 -8.51 -0.13
C CYS A 258 5.01 -9.60 0.31
N ARG A 259 6.29 -9.51 -0.11
CA ARG A 259 7.36 -10.37 0.40
C ARG A 259 7.85 -9.87 1.77
N ARG A 260 8.17 -8.60 1.86
CA ARG A 260 8.71 -7.92 3.05
C ARG A 260 8.52 -6.42 2.90
N ILE A 261 8.06 -5.76 3.97
CA ILE A 261 7.94 -4.30 3.97
C ILE A 261 9.32 -3.66 3.75
N GLN A 262 9.42 -2.81 2.76
CA GLN A 262 10.64 -2.14 2.34
C GLN A 262 10.50 -0.63 2.54
N PRO A 263 11.53 0.04 3.11
CA PRO A 263 11.45 1.47 3.40
C PRO A 263 11.65 2.36 2.18
N MET A 264 12.25 1.82 1.09
CA MET A 264 12.63 2.59 -0.09
C MET A 264 12.02 2.00 -1.35
N LEU A 265 11.56 2.87 -2.24
CA LEU A 265 10.96 2.46 -3.51
C LEU A 265 11.97 1.73 -4.42
N GLU A 266 13.22 2.19 -4.43
CA GLU A 266 14.29 1.61 -5.24
C GLU A 266 14.49 0.13 -4.92
N THR A 267 14.43 -0.23 -3.64
CA THR A 267 14.53 -1.65 -3.23
C THR A 267 13.32 -2.47 -3.67
N VAL A 268 12.12 -1.86 -3.68
CA VAL A 268 10.90 -2.49 -4.20
C VAL A 268 11.00 -2.76 -5.71
N VAL A 269 11.54 -1.80 -6.46
CA VAL A 269 11.75 -1.91 -7.92
C VAL A 269 12.76 -3.03 -8.24
N LEU A 270 13.89 -3.05 -7.54
CA LEU A 270 14.93 -4.09 -7.73
C LEU A 270 14.42 -5.47 -7.36
N ASP A 271 13.71 -5.61 -6.25
CA ASP A 271 13.11 -6.88 -5.81
C ASP A 271 12.07 -7.39 -6.82
N GLY A 272 11.32 -6.48 -7.43
CA GLY A 272 10.42 -6.81 -8.54
C GLY A 272 11.16 -7.35 -9.77
N ALA A 273 12.18 -6.64 -10.24
CA ALA A 273 12.97 -7.05 -11.39
C ALA A 273 13.63 -8.43 -11.17
N GLU A 274 14.22 -8.65 -9.99
CA GLU A 274 14.79 -9.94 -9.61
C GLU A 274 13.75 -11.08 -9.64
N ALA A 275 12.54 -10.83 -9.13
CA ALA A 275 11.46 -11.82 -9.19
C ALA A 275 11.05 -12.16 -10.62
N GLY A 276 11.00 -11.16 -11.52
CA GLY A 276 10.74 -11.37 -12.93
C GLY A 276 11.81 -12.23 -13.62
N GLU A 277 13.09 -11.93 -13.39
CA GLU A 277 14.21 -12.74 -13.90
C GLU A 277 14.19 -14.18 -13.38
N ASN A 278 13.86 -14.35 -12.08
CA ASN A 278 13.75 -15.68 -11.48
C ASN A 278 12.61 -16.49 -12.08
N ALA A 279 11.44 -15.88 -12.28
CA ALA A 279 10.30 -16.51 -12.95
C ALA A 279 10.66 -16.93 -14.38
N CYS A 280 11.35 -16.08 -15.15
CA CYS A 280 11.83 -16.43 -16.50
C CYS A 280 12.78 -17.61 -16.53
N ARG A 281 13.75 -17.65 -15.61
CA ARG A 281 14.68 -18.78 -15.53
C ARG A 281 13.98 -20.10 -15.27
N LYS A 282 12.96 -20.09 -14.41
CA LYS A 282 12.15 -21.29 -14.10
C LYS A 282 11.26 -21.69 -15.28
N TRP A 283 10.64 -20.71 -15.93
CA TRP A 283 9.81 -20.92 -17.11
C TRP A 283 10.60 -21.60 -18.24
N ARG A 284 11.77 -21.05 -18.62
CA ARG A 284 12.64 -21.63 -19.66
C ARG A 284 13.22 -23.01 -19.30
N GLY A 285 13.42 -23.29 -18.02
CA GLY A 285 13.89 -24.61 -17.55
C GLY A 285 12.78 -25.65 -17.49
N SER A 286 11.54 -25.27 -17.81
CA SER A 286 10.37 -26.17 -17.89
C SER A 286 10.01 -26.52 -19.34
N GLU A 287 10.64 -25.86 -20.34
CA GLU A 287 10.59 -26.23 -21.77
C GLU A 287 11.61 -27.34 -22.05
#